data_00edf66e5add96eec1cdeff7c97ecdcc
#
_entry.id   00edf66e5add96eec1cdeff7c97ecdcc
#
_cell.length_a   1.000
_cell.length_b   1.000
_cell.length_c   1.000
_cell.angle_alpha   90.00
_cell.angle_beta   90.00
_cell.angle_gamma   90.00
#
_symmetry.space_group_name_H-M   'P 1'
#
loop_
_entity.id
_entity.type
_entity.pdbx_description
1 polymer ?
#
loop_
_entity_poly.entity_id
_entity_poly.type
_entity_poly.pdbx_seq_one_letter_code
_entity_poly.pdbx_strand_id
1 'polypeptide(L)'
;PNGKKITIMLEEIGYEYKITKVNINKDEQFNPEFQKISPFRKIPVIIDHDKNVSLFESGAILIYLAEKSGKFYDQNKRTIINQWLIGQMAYVGPMLGQHHQFHHYNPGKSKFGEERYFKICERIYLELDMRLKNSKFLAYDEYTIADIATFPWIARHEWHDIGLKKFKNLSRWYSEISSRDNVKKGY
;
A
#
# COMPACT_ATOMS: atom_id res chain seq x y z
N PRO A 1 2.30 -6.32 -1.87
CA PRO A 1 1.59 -5.06 -2.15
C PRO A 1 2.48 -3.82 -2.04
N ASN A 2 3.44 -3.77 -1.10
CA ASN A 2 4.21 -2.55 -0.82
C ASN A 2 5.04 -2.04 -2.01
N GLY A 3 5.66 -2.93 -2.81
CA GLY A 3 6.34 -2.53 -4.04
C GLY A 3 5.40 -1.89 -5.05
N LYS A 4 4.17 -2.41 -5.14
CA LYS A 4 3.13 -1.89 -6.05
C LYS A 4 2.68 -0.46 -5.73
N LYS A 5 2.78 -0.03 -4.48
CA LYS A 5 2.54 1.38 -4.12
C LYS A 5 3.47 2.32 -4.88
N ILE A 6 4.74 1.91 -4.98
CA ILE A 6 5.78 2.75 -5.57
C ILE A 6 5.71 2.74 -7.09
N THR A 7 5.49 1.58 -7.71
CA THR A 7 5.31 1.52 -9.17
C THR A 7 4.06 2.28 -9.60
N ILE A 8 2.94 2.18 -8.89
CA ILE A 8 1.74 2.99 -9.14
C ILE A 8 2.06 4.48 -9.01
N MET A 9 2.72 4.90 -7.95
CA MET A 9 3.08 6.31 -7.76
C MET A 9 3.95 6.83 -8.89
N LEU A 10 4.97 6.07 -9.30
CA LEU A 10 5.88 6.48 -10.38
C LEU A 10 5.15 6.62 -11.72
N GLU A 11 4.23 5.70 -12.05
CA GLU A 11 3.38 5.81 -13.24
C GLU A 11 2.43 7.03 -13.16
N GLU A 12 1.81 7.27 -12.00
CA GLU A 12 0.88 8.39 -11.80
C GLU A 12 1.57 9.76 -11.90
N ILE A 13 2.83 9.88 -11.47
CA ILE A 13 3.58 11.13 -11.61
C ILE A 13 4.29 11.25 -12.96
N GLY A 14 4.43 10.13 -13.70
CA GLY A 14 5.06 10.10 -15.03
C GLY A 14 6.59 10.14 -14.98
N TYR A 15 7.20 9.59 -13.93
CA TYR A 15 8.66 9.52 -13.82
C TYR A 15 9.19 8.25 -14.47
N GLU A 16 10.29 8.38 -15.22
CA GLU A 16 11.04 7.24 -15.71
C GLU A 16 11.73 6.49 -14.55
N TYR A 17 11.68 5.17 -14.58
CA TYR A 17 12.30 4.35 -13.56
C TYR A 17 12.74 2.99 -14.09
N LYS A 18 13.70 2.39 -13.39
CA LYS A 18 14.15 1.02 -13.64
C LYS A 18 13.82 0.14 -12.43
N ILE A 19 13.28 -1.03 -12.68
CA ILE A 19 13.01 -2.01 -11.63
C ILE A 19 14.21 -2.95 -11.47
N THR A 20 14.76 -3.00 -10.26
CA THR A 20 15.67 -4.05 -9.82
C THR A 20 14.91 -5.03 -8.94
N LYS A 21 14.77 -6.27 -9.40
CA LYS A 21 14.06 -7.30 -8.64
C LYS A 21 14.92 -7.83 -7.50
N VAL A 22 14.35 -7.91 -6.31
CA VAL A 22 14.91 -8.61 -5.14
C VAL A 22 14.02 -9.81 -4.85
N ASN A 23 14.55 -11.00 -5.05
CA ASN A 23 13.79 -12.24 -4.84
C ASN A 23 13.84 -12.65 -3.36
N ILE A 24 12.78 -12.29 -2.64
CA ILE A 24 12.67 -12.60 -1.20
C ILE A 24 12.53 -14.11 -0.90
N ASN A 25 12.12 -14.92 -1.87
CA ASN A 25 12.06 -16.38 -1.72
C ASN A 25 13.44 -17.04 -1.86
N LYS A 26 14.44 -16.30 -2.34
CA LYS A 26 15.84 -16.71 -2.44
C LYS A 26 16.73 -15.98 -1.44
N ASP A 27 16.12 -15.33 -0.46
CA ASP A 27 16.81 -14.60 0.59
C ASP A 27 17.73 -13.44 0.11
N GLU A 28 17.49 -12.94 -1.13
CA GLU A 28 18.28 -11.86 -1.71
C GLU A 28 18.21 -10.56 -0.90
N GLN A 29 17.15 -10.35 -0.10
CA GLN A 29 17.02 -9.22 0.81
C GLN A 29 18.05 -9.23 1.96
N PHE A 30 18.72 -10.35 2.19
CA PHE A 30 19.79 -10.48 3.20
C PHE A 30 21.18 -10.17 2.63
N ASN A 31 21.28 -9.83 1.35
CA ASN A 31 22.54 -9.38 0.76
C ASN A 31 23.05 -8.14 1.49
N PRO A 32 24.35 -8.11 1.91
CA PRO A 32 24.94 -6.97 2.60
C PRO A 32 24.81 -5.63 1.88
N GLU A 33 24.91 -5.61 0.54
CA GLU A 33 24.75 -4.39 -0.23
C GLU A 33 23.30 -3.87 -0.20
N PHE A 34 22.32 -4.77 -0.25
CA PHE A 34 20.92 -4.39 -0.09
C PHE A 34 20.63 -3.88 1.34
N GLN A 35 21.26 -4.46 2.34
CA GLN A 35 21.09 -4.04 3.74
C GLN A 35 21.58 -2.60 3.99
N LYS A 36 22.57 -2.10 3.22
CA LYS A 36 23.04 -0.72 3.33
C LYS A 36 21.95 0.30 2.99
N ILE A 37 21.02 -0.05 2.09
CA ILE A 37 19.92 0.80 1.65
C ILE A 37 18.57 0.40 2.25
N SER A 38 18.47 -0.77 2.88
CA SER A 38 17.28 -1.27 3.57
C SER A 38 17.68 -1.91 4.91
N PRO A 39 17.81 -1.14 5.99
CA PRO A 39 18.24 -1.67 7.29
C PRO A 39 17.36 -2.81 7.83
N PHE A 40 16.06 -2.78 7.53
CA PHE A 40 15.10 -3.83 7.89
C PHE A 40 15.03 -4.98 6.89
N ARG A 41 15.85 -4.97 5.83
CA ARG A 41 15.85 -6.00 4.76
C ARG A 41 14.47 -6.20 4.15
N LYS A 42 13.77 -5.09 3.89
CA LYS A 42 12.42 -5.08 3.30
C LYS A 42 12.42 -4.34 1.97
N ILE A 43 11.52 -4.76 1.10
CA ILE A 43 11.16 -4.04 -0.13
C ILE A 43 9.83 -3.29 0.10
N PRO A 44 9.61 -2.15 -0.57
CA PRO A 44 10.46 -1.50 -1.58
C PRO A 44 11.57 -0.61 -0.99
N VAL A 45 12.54 -0.32 -1.86
CA VAL A 45 13.53 0.74 -1.70
C VAL A 45 13.59 1.50 -3.02
N ILE A 46 13.82 2.80 -3.01
CA ILE A 46 14.17 3.57 -4.20
C ILE A 46 15.57 4.17 -4.05
N ILE A 47 16.23 4.35 -5.19
CA ILE A 47 17.44 5.17 -5.32
C ILE A 47 17.11 6.28 -6.30
N ASP A 48 17.14 7.52 -5.81
CA ASP A 48 17.03 8.71 -6.66
C ASP A 48 18.44 9.17 -7.05
N HIS A 49 18.79 8.92 -8.29
CA HIS A 49 20.14 9.23 -8.80
C HIS A 49 20.37 10.74 -8.94
N ASP A 50 19.33 11.55 -9.21
CA ASP A 50 19.46 13.00 -9.34
C ASP A 50 19.80 13.66 -8.00
N LYS A 51 19.28 13.12 -6.91
CA LYS A 51 19.50 13.63 -5.55
C LYS A 51 20.54 12.82 -4.77
N ASN A 52 21.04 11.72 -5.35
CA ASN A 52 21.96 10.78 -4.71
C ASN A 52 21.47 10.32 -3.34
N VAL A 53 20.20 9.93 -3.25
CA VAL A 53 19.57 9.44 -2.01
C VAL A 53 18.95 8.07 -2.21
N SER A 54 19.01 7.24 -1.19
CA SER A 54 18.24 6.00 -1.10
C SER A 54 17.19 6.11 0.01
N LEU A 55 15.99 5.62 -0.26
CA LEU A 55 14.88 5.66 0.70
C LEU A 55 14.26 4.28 0.82
N PHE A 56 14.05 3.87 2.05
CA PHE A 56 13.23 2.72 2.44
C PHE A 56 11.95 3.19 3.14
N GLU A 57 11.03 2.28 3.47
CA GLU A 57 9.67 2.50 3.92
C GLU A 57 8.75 3.09 2.84
N SER A 58 7.78 2.29 2.41
CA SER A 58 6.89 2.68 1.31
C SER A 58 6.11 3.98 1.57
N GLY A 59 5.77 4.27 2.84
CA GLY A 59 5.12 5.53 3.20
C GLY A 59 6.02 6.75 3.05
N ALA A 60 7.28 6.63 3.51
CA ALA A 60 8.28 7.69 3.35
C ALA A 60 8.61 7.93 1.87
N ILE A 61 8.72 6.87 1.08
CA ILE A 61 8.95 6.95 -0.36
C ILE A 61 7.78 7.68 -1.04
N LEU A 62 6.54 7.37 -0.69
CA LEU A 62 5.36 8.04 -1.25
C LEU A 62 5.35 9.54 -0.93
N ILE A 63 5.65 9.93 0.31
CA ILE A 63 5.76 11.35 0.69
C ILE A 63 6.85 12.04 -0.15
N TYR A 64 8.04 11.45 -0.21
CA TYR A 64 9.15 11.99 -0.98
C TYR A 64 8.81 12.22 -2.45
N LEU A 65 8.23 11.21 -3.11
CA LEU A 65 7.84 11.30 -4.52
C LEU A 65 6.72 12.33 -4.74
N ALA A 66 5.78 12.42 -3.81
CA ALA A 66 4.69 13.38 -3.87
C ALA A 66 5.19 14.83 -3.70
N GLU A 67 6.10 15.07 -2.76
CA GLU A 67 6.74 16.38 -2.57
C GLU A 67 7.61 16.75 -3.76
N LYS A 68 8.42 15.82 -4.29
CA LYS A 68 9.27 16.05 -5.47
C LYS A 68 8.44 16.37 -6.71
N SER A 69 7.28 15.76 -6.90
CA SER A 69 6.42 15.94 -8.09
C SER A 69 5.36 17.04 -7.93
N GLY A 70 5.05 17.45 -6.70
CA GLY A 70 3.92 18.34 -6.39
C GLY A 70 2.53 17.71 -6.60
N LYS A 71 2.43 16.36 -6.67
CA LYS A 71 1.18 15.66 -6.96
C LYS A 71 0.72 14.78 -5.78
N PHE A 72 -0.59 14.64 -5.62
CA PHE A 72 -1.26 13.72 -4.68
C PHE A 72 -0.99 13.98 -3.19
N TYR A 73 -0.48 15.17 -2.83
CA TYR A 73 -0.13 15.55 -1.47
C TYR A 73 -0.29 17.05 -1.26
N ASP A 74 -1.54 17.52 -1.20
CA ASP A 74 -1.87 18.94 -0.91
C ASP A 74 -1.35 19.35 0.46
N GLN A 75 -0.49 20.37 0.49
CA GLN A 75 0.13 20.87 1.72
C GLN A 75 -0.91 21.39 2.73
N ASN A 76 -2.03 21.97 2.26
CA ASN A 76 -3.12 22.43 3.10
C ASN A 76 -3.94 21.28 3.71
N LYS A 77 -3.85 20.09 3.12
CA LYS A 77 -4.52 18.87 3.58
C LYS A 77 -3.55 17.83 4.15
N ARG A 78 -2.26 18.19 4.31
CA ARG A 78 -1.18 17.28 4.73
C ARG A 78 -1.53 16.48 5.98
N THR A 79 -2.15 17.11 6.97
CA THR A 79 -2.50 16.44 8.24
C THR A 79 -3.43 15.24 8.00
N ILE A 80 -4.53 15.46 7.28
CA ILE A 80 -5.50 14.37 7.03
C ILE A 80 -4.94 13.31 6.09
N ILE A 81 -4.13 13.70 5.09
CA ILE A 81 -3.46 12.75 4.20
C ILE A 81 -2.52 11.85 5.00
N ASN A 82 -1.70 12.44 5.89
CA ASN A 82 -0.78 11.69 6.73
C ASN A 82 -1.49 10.77 7.72
N GLN A 83 -2.63 11.18 8.30
CA GLN A 83 -3.41 10.30 9.18
C GLN A 83 -3.80 9.00 8.47
N TRP A 84 -4.31 9.08 7.24
CA TRP A 84 -4.71 7.90 6.47
C TRP A 84 -3.51 7.11 5.94
N LEU A 85 -2.45 7.80 5.52
CA LEU A 85 -1.21 7.15 5.09
C LEU A 85 -0.55 6.38 6.23
N ILE A 86 -0.38 7.00 7.39
CA ILE A 86 0.24 6.36 8.55
C ILE A 86 -0.68 5.26 9.10
N GLY A 87 -2.00 5.46 9.12
CA GLY A 87 -2.96 4.41 9.44
C GLY A 87 -2.83 3.19 8.53
N GLN A 88 -2.57 3.40 7.24
CA GLN A 88 -2.29 2.31 6.32
C GLN A 88 -0.98 1.60 6.68
N MET A 89 0.10 2.35 6.97
CA MET A 89 1.41 1.76 7.31
C MET A 89 1.39 1.02 8.65
N ALA A 90 0.72 1.58 9.64
CA ALA A 90 0.73 1.07 11.01
C ALA A 90 -0.31 -0.04 11.25
N TYR A 91 -1.41 -0.03 10.50
CA TYR A 91 -2.54 -0.92 10.80
C TYR A 91 -3.03 -1.70 9.58
N VAL A 92 -3.52 -1.03 8.54
CA VAL A 92 -4.16 -1.73 7.40
C VAL A 92 -3.21 -2.74 6.75
N GLY A 93 -2.03 -2.28 6.31
CA GLY A 93 -1.03 -3.15 5.67
C GLY A 93 -0.55 -4.29 6.56
N PRO A 94 -0.08 -4.02 7.78
CA PRO A 94 0.37 -5.07 8.70
C PRO A 94 -0.70 -6.09 9.04
N MET A 95 -1.94 -5.68 9.34
CA MET A 95 -3.00 -6.61 9.73
C MET A 95 -3.47 -7.49 8.56
N LEU A 96 -3.65 -6.91 7.37
CA LEU A 96 -3.92 -7.68 6.15
C LEU A 96 -2.75 -8.62 5.81
N GLY A 97 -1.51 -8.20 6.07
CA GLY A 97 -0.33 -9.03 5.91
C GLY A 97 -0.29 -10.22 6.87
N GLN A 98 -0.67 -10.02 8.15
CA GLN A 98 -0.79 -11.12 9.11
C GLN A 98 -1.92 -12.07 8.71
N HIS A 99 -3.03 -11.56 8.21
CA HIS A 99 -4.08 -12.43 7.67
C HIS A 99 -3.56 -13.30 6.51
N HIS A 100 -2.82 -12.72 5.54
CA HIS A 100 -2.17 -13.52 4.50
C HIS A 100 -1.26 -14.60 5.11
N GLN A 101 -0.50 -14.26 6.16
CA GLN A 101 0.44 -15.18 6.79
C GLN A 101 -0.27 -16.40 7.40
N PHE A 102 -1.38 -16.20 8.10
CA PHE A 102 -2.09 -17.27 8.78
C PHE A 102 -3.09 -18.00 7.86
N HIS A 103 -3.84 -17.25 7.07
CA HIS A 103 -4.94 -17.80 6.27
C HIS A 103 -4.50 -18.31 4.89
N HIS A 104 -3.58 -17.60 4.22
CA HIS A 104 -3.19 -17.94 2.85
C HIS A 104 -1.89 -18.75 2.76
N TYR A 105 -0.84 -18.35 3.50
CA TYR A 105 0.46 -19.02 3.42
C TYR A 105 0.61 -20.21 4.38
N ASN A 106 -0.08 -20.24 5.49
CA ASN A 106 0.01 -21.28 6.51
C ASN A 106 -1.37 -21.73 7.02
N PRO A 107 -2.32 -22.10 6.14
CA PRO A 107 -3.67 -22.49 6.56
C PRO A 107 -3.63 -23.71 7.48
N GLY A 108 -4.48 -23.70 8.51
CA GLY A 108 -4.61 -24.78 9.48
C GLY A 108 -3.52 -24.85 10.55
N LYS A 109 -2.47 -24.00 10.48
CA LYS A 109 -1.38 -24.04 11.48
C LYS A 109 -1.69 -23.30 12.77
N SER A 110 -2.63 -22.36 12.77
CA SER A 110 -3.03 -21.62 13.96
C SER A 110 -4.47 -21.14 13.85
N LYS A 111 -5.40 -21.91 14.37
CA LYS A 111 -6.83 -21.53 14.42
C LYS A 111 -7.03 -20.17 15.08
N PHE A 112 -6.35 -19.90 16.20
CA PHE A 112 -6.42 -18.61 16.88
C PHE A 112 -5.94 -17.45 15.98
N GLY A 113 -4.82 -17.62 15.29
CA GLY A 113 -4.28 -16.61 14.38
C GLY A 113 -5.21 -16.34 13.20
N GLU A 114 -5.74 -17.40 12.57
CA GLU A 114 -6.67 -17.31 11.45
C GLU A 114 -7.94 -16.54 11.84
N GLU A 115 -8.62 -16.97 12.92
CA GLU A 115 -9.84 -16.33 13.41
C GLU A 115 -9.60 -14.88 13.85
N ARG A 116 -8.51 -14.62 14.55
CA ARG A 116 -8.15 -13.27 15.03
C ARG A 116 -7.96 -12.31 13.88
N TYR A 117 -7.09 -12.66 12.92
CA TYR A 117 -6.75 -11.76 11.83
C TYR A 117 -7.86 -11.64 10.79
N PHE A 118 -8.67 -12.67 10.59
CA PHE A 118 -9.87 -12.57 9.78
C PHE A 118 -10.84 -11.50 10.32
N LYS A 119 -11.15 -11.56 11.62
CA LYS A 119 -12.03 -10.56 12.29
C LYS A 119 -11.46 -9.14 12.21
N ILE A 120 -10.14 -9.00 12.33
CA ILE A 120 -9.48 -7.69 12.21
C ILE A 120 -9.61 -7.18 10.76
N CYS A 121 -9.41 -8.04 9.77
CA CYS A 121 -9.56 -7.68 8.35
C CYS A 121 -10.99 -7.29 8.00
N GLU A 122 -12.00 -8.03 8.45
CA GLU A 122 -13.40 -7.64 8.26
C GLU A 122 -13.68 -6.25 8.83
N ARG A 123 -13.15 -5.95 10.03
CA ARG A 123 -13.28 -4.63 10.65
C ARG A 123 -12.60 -3.55 9.80
N ILE A 124 -11.39 -3.79 9.29
CA ILE A 124 -10.69 -2.84 8.41
C ILE A 124 -11.53 -2.53 7.19
N TYR A 125 -12.11 -3.53 6.54
CA TYR A 125 -12.98 -3.34 5.39
C TYR A 125 -14.21 -2.49 5.73
N LEU A 126 -14.85 -2.78 6.87
CA LEU A 126 -15.99 -2.00 7.36
C LEU A 126 -15.62 -0.54 7.63
N GLU A 127 -14.52 -0.28 8.32
CA GLU A 127 -14.05 1.07 8.65
C GLU A 127 -13.70 1.87 7.38
N LEU A 128 -13.04 1.24 6.40
CA LEU A 128 -12.76 1.86 5.11
C LEU A 128 -14.06 2.17 4.34
N ASP A 129 -15.01 1.24 4.32
CA ASP A 129 -16.31 1.45 3.68
C ASP A 129 -17.10 2.60 4.33
N MET A 130 -17.13 2.63 5.67
CA MET A 130 -17.78 3.71 6.42
C MET A 130 -17.12 5.07 6.15
N ARG A 131 -15.80 5.13 6.07
CA ARG A 131 -15.08 6.36 5.70
C ARG A 131 -15.49 6.82 4.30
N LEU A 132 -15.49 5.92 3.33
CA LEU A 132 -15.79 6.20 1.92
C LEU A 132 -17.27 6.48 1.64
N LYS A 133 -18.15 6.27 2.61
CA LYS A 133 -19.55 6.71 2.53
C LYS A 133 -19.67 8.24 2.48
N ASN A 134 -18.78 8.93 3.18
CA ASN A 134 -18.84 10.39 3.36
C ASN A 134 -17.68 11.12 2.66
N SER A 135 -16.88 10.43 1.87
CA SER A 135 -15.75 10.99 1.15
C SER A 135 -15.50 10.20 -0.13
N LYS A 136 -15.08 10.88 -1.17
CA LYS A 136 -14.77 10.23 -2.44
C LYS A 136 -13.55 9.31 -2.33
N PHE A 137 -12.51 9.78 -1.64
CA PHE A 137 -11.26 9.07 -1.36
C PHE A 137 -10.95 9.03 0.14
N LEU A 138 -9.88 8.37 0.55
CA LEU A 138 -9.61 8.12 1.97
C LEU A 138 -9.33 9.39 2.78
N ALA A 139 -8.50 10.28 2.28
CA ALA A 139 -8.20 11.52 3.00
C ALA A 139 -9.31 12.56 2.86
N TYR A 140 -9.75 12.83 1.65
CA TYR A 140 -10.82 13.76 1.30
C TYR A 140 -11.33 13.46 -0.13
N ASP A 141 -11.91 14.41 -0.85
CA ASP A 141 -12.55 14.14 -2.14
C ASP A 141 -11.59 14.09 -3.34
N GLU A 142 -10.29 14.15 -3.09
CA GLU A 142 -9.26 13.99 -4.11
C GLU A 142 -8.37 12.77 -3.85
N TYR A 143 -7.88 12.17 -4.95
CA TYR A 143 -6.98 11.03 -4.94
C TYR A 143 -5.60 11.43 -4.41
N THR A 144 -5.10 10.71 -3.41
CA THR A 144 -3.88 11.02 -2.69
C THR A 144 -2.96 9.83 -2.51
N ILE A 145 -1.77 10.08 -1.96
CA ILE A 145 -0.83 9.00 -1.58
C ILE A 145 -1.41 8.03 -0.53
N ALA A 146 -2.43 8.43 0.23
CA ALA A 146 -3.12 7.53 1.15
C ALA A 146 -3.91 6.44 0.39
N ASP A 147 -4.53 6.82 -0.73
CA ASP A 147 -5.23 5.90 -1.61
C ASP A 147 -4.25 5.00 -2.37
N ILE A 148 -3.17 5.57 -2.90
CA ILE A 148 -2.08 4.84 -3.56
C ILE A 148 -1.48 3.79 -2.62
N ALA A 149 -1.32 4.12 -1.34
CA ALA A 149 -0.80 3.20 -0.34
C ALA A 149 -1.76 2.06 0.01
N THR A 150 -3.07 2.35 0.03
CA THR A 150 -4.09 1.40 0.48
C THR A 150 -4.54 0.45 -0.63
N PHE A 151 -4.64 0.96 -1.86
CA PHE A 151 -5.18 0.22 -3.00
C PHE A 151 -4.53 -1.15 -3.24
N PRO A 152 -3.18 -1.32 -3.26
CA PRO A 152 -2.57 -2.62 -3.54
C PRO A 152 -2.87 -3.69 -2.48
N TRP A 153 -3.27 -3.29 -1.29
CA TRP A 153 -3.70 -4.20 -0.25
C TRP A 153 -5.16 -4.64 -0.45
N ILE A 154 -6.04 -3.71 -0.74
CA ILE A 154 -7.45 -4.01 -1.03
C ILE A 154 -7.60 -4.76 -2.36
N ALA A 155 -6.72 -4.55 -3.33
CA ALA A 155 -6.67 -5.32 -4.58
C ALA A 155 -6.46 -6.84 -4.38
N ARG A 156 -6.09 -7.26 -3.18
CA ARG A 156 -6.01 -8.67 -2.78
C ARG A 156 -7.23 -9.17 -1.99
N HIS A 157 -8.38 -8.53 -2.16
CA HIS A 157 -9.61 -8.85 -1.42
C HIS A 157 -10.05 -10.32 -1.53
N GLU A 158 -9.73 -10.99 -2.64
CA GLU A 158 -10.00 -12.42 -2.79
C GLU A 158 -9.08 -13.28 -1.90
N TRP A 159 -7.84 -12.87 -1.70
CA TRP A 159 -6.91 -13.55 -0.78
C TRP A 159 -7.28 -13.35 0.69
N HIS A 160 -8.13 -12.38 0.96
CA HIS A 160 -8.64 -12.13 2.31
C HIS A 160 -9.91 -12.92 2.61
N ASP A 161 -10.50 -13.62 1.63
CA ASP A 161 -11.79 -14.31 1.73
C ASP A 161 -12.96 -13.42 2.20
N ILE A 162 -12.83 -12.12 2.00
CA ILE A 162 -13.83 -11.12 2.41
C ILE A 162 -14.62 -10.64 1.21
N GLY A 163 -13.94 -10.35 0.10
CA GLY A 163 -14.52 -9.79 -1.10
C GLY A 163 -15.01 -8.34 -0.90
N LEU A 164 -15.54 -7.75 -1.97
CA LEU A 164 -16.00 -6.36 -1.96
C LEU A 164 -17.52 -6.22 -2.00
N LYS A 165 -18.29 -7.30 -2.27
CA LYS A 165 -19.74 -7.23 -2.51
C LYS A 165 -20.54 -6.60 -1.37
N LYS A 166 -20.11 -6.79 -0.11
CA LYS A 166 -20.77 -6.27 1.09
C LYS A 166 -20.45 -4.79 1.34
N PHE A 167 -19.40 -4.24 0.73
CA PHE A 167 -18.80 -2.95 1.01
C PHE A 167 -18.95 -2.03 -0.20
N LYS A 168 -20.15 -1.44 -0.36
CA LYS A 168 -20.50 -0.67 -1.57
C LYS A 168 -19.60 0.54 -1.84
N ASN A 169 -19.23 1.25 -0.79
CA ASN A 169 -18.40 2.45 -0.92
C ASN A 169 -16.95 2.09 -1.19
N LEU A 170 -16.43 1.05 -0.53
CA LEU A 170 -15.09 0.52 -0.78
C LEU A 170 -15.01 -0.10 -2.19
N SER A 171 -16.06 -0.78 -2.65
CA SER A 171 -16.15 -1.31 -4.02
C SER A 171 -16.13 -0.19 -5.07
N ARG A 172 -16.86 0.90 -4.85
CA ARG A 172 -16.81 2.10 -5.71
C ARG A 172 -15.40 2.68 -5.78
N TRP A 173 -14.80 2.92 -4.62
CA TRP A 173 -13.43 3.44 -4.51
C TRP A 173 -12.41 2.53 -5.22
N TYR A 174 -12.50 1.22 -4.99
CA TYR A 174 -11.65 0.23 -5.66
C TYR A 174 -11.81 0.28 -7.19
N SER A 175 -13.04 0.30 -7.69
CA SER A 175 -13.33 0.35 -9.12
C SER A 175 -12.81 1.63 -9.76
N GLU A 176 -12.97 2.77 -9.09
CA GLU A 176 -12.48 4.06 -9.59
C GLU A 176 -10.94 4.07 -9.71
N ILE A 177 -10.23 3.56 -8.71
CA ILE A 177 -8.76 3.52 -8.74
C ILE A 177 -8.27 2.48 -9.74
N SER A 178 -8.84 1.27 -9.74
CA SER A 178 -8.43 0.20 -10.66
C SER A 178 -8.68 0.52 -12.14
N SER A 179 -9.58 1.45 -12.44
CA SER A 179 -9.85 1.89 -13.82
C SER A 179 -8.77 2.85 -14.36
N ARG A 180 -7.96 3.46 -13.50
CA ARG A 180 -6.91 4.42 -13.89
C ARG A 180 -5.81 3.71 -14.67
N ASP A 181 -5.46 4.24 -15.84
CA ASP A 181 -4.47 3.59 -16.73
C ASP A 181 -3.08 3.48 -16.07
N ASN A 182 -2.66 4.52 -15.34
CA ASN A 182 -1.38 4.49 -14.63
C ASN A 182 -1.37 3.49 -13.46
N VAL A 183 -2.52 3.30 -12.80
CA VAL A 183 -2.66 2.25 -11.78
C VAL A 183 -2.54 0.86 -12.41
N LYS A 184 -3.18 0.62 -13.55
CA LYS A 184 -3.06 -0.66 -14.29
C LYS A 184 -1.62 -0.96 -14.69
N LYS A 185 -0.88 0.06 -15.16
CA LYS A 185 0.54 -0.09 -15.52
C LYS A 185 1.42 -0.39 -14.31
N GLY A 186 1.20 0.32 -13.20
CA GLY A 186 1.99 0.19 -12.00
C GLY A 186 1.67 -1.04 -11.15
N TYR A 187 0.48 -1.65 -11.32
CA TYR A 187 0.03 -2.81 -10.56
C TYR A 187 0.41 -4.12 -11.27
#